data_efaa9e731d2fcba64488f9370ba8550c
#
_entry.id   efaa9e731d2fcba64488f9370ba8550c
#
_cell.length_a   1.000
_cell.length_b   1.000
_cell.length_c   1.000
_cell.angle_alpha   90.00
_cell.angle_beta   90.00
_cell.angle_gamma   90.00
#
_symmetry.space_group_name_H-M   'P 1'
#
loop_
_entity.id
_entity.type
_entity.pdbx_description
1 polymer ?
#
loop_
_entity_poly.entity_id
_entity_poly.type
_entity_poly.pdbx_seq_one_letter_code
_entity_poly.pdbx_strand_id
1 'polypeptide(L)'
;MAHVTGSASHREGAVAERGGGSPASSAVYPGDPRYEDLALRRRNERFVQRPACFRVVRSTDEVVAAVQWAVDSGRPVSVRSGGHSLENSVGEHPDGVIIDMTGMNAIHFDPDRRAVVLESGATLGEVYRTLYLTWGVTVPGGWCHSVCVGGHIQGGGYGSLSRTHGSVVDHLYAVEVVVVDEAGRARAVLATRESGDPHHDLWWAHTGGGGGNFGVVTRYWLRSPGAEGDDPADLLPRPPASLTGGVLMWSWADLPKESFRRLMRNHADWHENNSDPDSPGTALHSTLMLSGRKEQDSPADILIYALADGDGADGAALVEKYFDAVSDGVGGTRHMIPAAPWLYVLMPPNGDEESQRGSEYGRYKGKAGYLRKGFSTAQVDTVFDHLTTAPPMLDMARVWLVSYGGKVNDVAPEATALVQRDSVLKAAYTATWLDPRDDEASLDWLRRFYRDVYRETGGVPVPDGTNDGSYINYPDTDLADPDWNTSGVPWHDLYYKQNYPRLRRVKKRWDPRNVFRHALSIQPAD
;
A
#
# COMPACT_ATOMS: atom_id res chain seq x y z
N MET A 1 63.53 17.34 -32.99
CA MET A 1 64.65 17.93 -32.23
C MET A 1 64.05 18.96 -31.30
N ALA A 2 64.12 18.71 -30.04
CA ALA A 2 64.39 19.56 -28.89
C ALA A 2 63.82 18.87 -27.64
N HIS A 3 64.72 18.35 -26.85
CA HIS A 3 64.50 17.88 -25.48
C HIS A 3 64.24 19.08 -24.54
N VAL A 4 63.22 18.93 -23.64
CA VAL A 4 63.25 19.66 -22.37
C VAL A 4 62.92 18.67 -21.27
N THR A 5 63.89 18.46 -20.41
CA THR A 5 63.84 17.71 -19.17
C THR A 5 63.21 18.59 -18.08
N GLY A 6 62.28 18.05 -17.31
CA GLY A 6 61.70 18.70 -16.13
C GLY A 6 61.42 17.66 -15.04
N SER A 7 62.09 17.86 -13.91
CA SER A 7 62.24 16.99 -12.76
C SER A 7 60.94 16.61 -12.05
N ALA A 8 60.84 15.33 -11.67
CA ALA A 8 59.82 14.79 -10.77
C ALA A 8 60.12 15.12 -9.31
N SER A 9 59.22 15.76 -8.63
CA SER A 9 59.21 15.83 -7.17
C SER A 9 58.30 14.74 -6.57
N HIS A 10 58.91 13.79 -5.89
CA HIS A 10 58.20 12.81 -5.07
C HIS A 10 57.42 13.51 -3.93
N ARG A 11 56.14 13.34 -3.88
CA ARG A 11 55.35 13.47 -2.64
C ARG A 11 54.95 12.08 -2.20
N GLU A 12 55.50 11.63 -1.10
CA GLU A 12 55.06 10.46 -0.35
C GLU A 12 53.60 10.68 0.12
N GLY A 13 52.68 9.94 -0.46
CA GLY A 13 51.30 9.86 0.01
C GLY A 13 51.18 8.73 1.04
N ALA A 14 50.76 9.07 2.24
CA ALA A 14 50.49 8.15 3.32
C ALA A 14 49.53 7.03 2.85
N VAL A 15 49.99 5.77 2.94
CA VAL A 15 49.20 4.57 2.79
C VAL A 15 48.33 4.46 4.02
N ALA A 16 47.01 4.70 3.87
CA ALA A 16 46.04 4.38 4.89
C ALA A 16 45.94 2.86 5.03
N GLU A 17 46.26 2.34 6.18
CA GLU A 17 46.11 0.95 6.58
C GLU A 17 44.65 0.50 6.34
N ARG A 18 44.46 -0.46 5.46
CA ARG A 18 43.20 -1.19 5.32
C ARG A 18 43.09 -2.16 6.50
N GLY A 19 42.49 -1.72 7.59
CA GLY A 19 41.99 -2.60 8.63
C GLY A 19 40.95 -3.53 8.04
N GLY A 20 41.10 -4.84 8.25
CA GLY A 20 40.12 -5.85 7.89
C GLY A 20 38.83 -5.70 8.72
N GLY A 21 37.93 -4.82 8.26
CA GLY A 21 36.57 -4.69 8.77
C GLY A 21 35.65 -5.51 7.90
N SER A 22 34.72 -6.20 8.53
CA SER A 22 33.47 -6.74 7.96
C SER A 22 32.95 -5.82 6.84
N PRO A 23 32.35 -6.33 5.75
CA PRO A 23 31.90 -5.47 4.66
C PRO A 23 30.95 -4.42 5.24
N ALA A 24 31.45 -3.19 5.29
CA ALA A 24 30.69 -2.06 5.82
C ALA A 24 29.38 -1.99 5.08
N SER A 25 28.25 -2.02 5.79
CA SER A 25 26.95 -1.66 5.23
C SER A 25 27.18 -0.42 4.37
N SER A 26 26.73 -0.42 3.11
CA SER A 26 27.03 0.66 2.17
C SER A 26 26.34 1.95 2.62
N ALA A 27 26.97 2.64 3.58
CA ALA A 27 26.55 3.97 4.01
C ALA A 27 26.80 4.94 2.87
N VAL A 28 25.78 5.70 2.50
CA VAL A 28 25.81 6.68 1.43
C VAL A 28 25.53 8.04 2.04
N TYR A 29 26.52 8.91 2.04
CA TYR A 29 26.45 10.24 2.62
C TYR A 29 26.27 11.32 1.55
N PRO A 30 25.82 12.54 1.89
CA PRO A 30 25.86 13.68 0.98
C PRO A 30 27.25 13.85 0.37
N GLY A 31 27.31 14.01 -0.95
CA GLY A 31 28.57 14.06 -1.72
C GLY A 31 28.99 12.73 -2.35
N ASP A 32 28.42 11.60 -1.95
CA ASP A 32 28.53 10.34 -2.68
C ASP A 32 27.66 10.40 -3.95
N PRO A 33 28.15 9.99 -5.15
CA PRO A 33 27.37 10.03 -6.38
C PRO A 33 26.01 9.28 -6.29
N ARG A 34 25.93 8.21 -5.48
CA ARG A 34 24.72 7.42 -5.27
C ARG A 34 23.67 8.13 -4.42
N TYR A 35 24.04 9.19 -3.71
CA TYR A 35 23.15 9.87 -2.77
C TYR A 35 21.94 10.48 -3.45
N GLU A 36 22.13 11.16 -4.58
CA GLU A 36 21.04 11.79 -5.32
C GLU A 36 20.08 10.73 -5.91
N ASP A 37 20.58 9.61 -6.44
CA ASP A 37 19.73 8.51 -6.92
C ASP A 37 18.84 7.98 -5.79
N LEU A 38 19.40 7.80 -4.59
CA LEU A 38 18.65 7.37 -3.42
C LEU A 38 17.68 8.44 -2.92
N ALA A 39 18.05 9.72 -2.94
CA ALA A 39 17.21 10.83 -2.50
C ALA A 39 15.99 11.02 -3.41
N LEU A 40 16.14 10.75 -4.70
CA LEU A 40 15.10 10.88 -5.72
C LEU A 40 14.25 9.61 -5.88
N ARG A 41 14.62 8.51 -5.25
CA ARG A 41 13.91 7.24 -5.31
C ARG A 41 12.64 7.29 -4.45
N ARG A 42 11.60 7.87 -4.99
CA ARG A 42 10.30 8.04 -4.35
C ARG A 42 9.19 8.11 -5.40
N ARG A 43 7.98 7.77 -5.00
CA ARG A 43 6.80 7.93 -5.86
C ARG A 43 6.25 9.37 -5.84
N ASN A 44 6.16 9.98 -4.66
CA ASN A 44 5.58 11.31 -4.50
C ASN A 44 6.66 12.39 -4.59
N GLU A 45 6.68 13.16 -5.66
CA GLU A 45 7.69 14.19 -5.91
C GLU A 45 7.59 15.42 -4.98
N ARG A 46 6.52 15.52 -4.19
CA ARG A 46 6.43 16.55 -3.14
C ARG A 46 7.49 16.38 -2.05
N PHE A 47 7.99 15.15 -1.83
CA PHE A 47 8.84 14.82 -0.71
C PHE A 47 10.22 14.36 -1.17
N VAL A 48 11.21 15.22 -1.11
CA VAL A 48 12.61 14.86 -1.38
C VAL A 48 13.23 14.34 -0.09
N GLN A 49 13.73 13.12 -0.11
CA GLN A 49 14.31 12.46 1.07
C GLN A 49 15.81 12.77 1.15
N ARG A 50 16.20 13.71 2.00
CA ARG A 50 17.62 14.11 2.19
C ARG A 50 18.08 13.86 3.64
N PRO A 51 18.27 12.58 4.04
CA PRO A 51 18.75 12.25 5.38
C PRO A 51 20.25 12.56 5.55
N ALA A 52 20.74 12.48 6.78
CA ALA A 52 22.18 12.55 7.03
C ALA A 52 22.95 11.40 6.33
N CYS A 53 22.35 10.22 6.21
CA CYS A 53 22.86 9.14 5.36
C CYS A 53 21.77 8.12 5.00
N PHE A 54 22.01 7.39 3.91
CA PHE A 54 21.30 6.14 3.60
C PHE A 54 22.13 4.93 4.04
N ARG A 55 21.46 3.89 4.53
CA ARG A 55 22.01 2.57 4.81
C ARG A 55 21.34 1.56 3.91
N VAL A 56 21.95 1.18 2.79
CA VAL A 56 21.45 0.15 1.88
C VAL A 56 21.87 -1.22 2.43
N VAL A 57 20.91 -1.96 2.98
CA VAL A 57 21.14 -3.22 3.71
C VAL A 57 20.82 -4.45 2.86
N ARG A 58 21.52 -5.57 3.13
CA ARG A 58 21.42 -6.84 2.42
C ARG A 58 21.23 -8.04 3.34
N SER A 59 21.26 -7.83 4.66
CA SER A 59 21.08 -8.89 5.65
C SER A 59 20.49 -8.35 6.94
N THR A 60 19.89 -9.22 7.74
CA THR A 60 19.39 -8.88 9.08
C THR A 60 20.49 -8.29 9.97
N ASP A 61 21.71 -8.82 9.91
CA ASP A 61 22.84 -8.30 10.70
C ASP A 61 23.21 -6.88 10.30
N GLU A 62 23.14 -6.55 8.99
CA GLU A 62 23.37 -5.18 8.52
C GLU A 62 22.25 -4.23 9.00
N VAL A 63 20.99 -4.71 9.08
CA VAL A 63 19.90 -3.93 9.67
C VAL A 63 20.13 -3.69 11.15
N VAL A 64 20.50 -4.73 11.92
CA VAL A 64 20.84 -4.59 13.35
C VAL A 64 21.95 -3.58 13.54
N ALA A 65 23.04 -3.67 12.76
CA ALA A 65 24.16 -2.74 12.83
C ALA A 65 23.75 -1.29 12.47
N ALA A 66 22.89 -1.11 11.45
CA ALA A 66 22.42 0.20 11.04
C ALA A 66 21.50 0.85 12.09
N VAL A 67 20.58 0.07 12.68
CA VAL A 67 19.70 0.53 13.78
C VAL A 67 20.54 0.86 15.02
N GLN A 68 21.49 0.00 15.42
CA GLN A 68 22.35 0.25 16.57
C GLN A 68 23.16 1.52 16.37
N TRP A 69 23.78 1.69 15.21
CA TRP A 69 24.53 2.91 14.91
C TRP A 69 23.67 4.18 15.01
N ALA A 70 22.42 4.13 14.53
CA ALA A 70 21.50 5.26 14.63
C ALA A 70 21.15 5.58 16.09
N VAL A 71 20.86 4.54 16.90
CA VAL A 71 20.59 4.68 18.34
C VAL A 71 21.78 5.28 19.07
N ASP A 72 22.99 4.75 18.85
CA ASP A 72 24.23 5.22 19.52
C ASP A 72 24.60 6.67 19.16
N SER A 73 24.26 7.08 17.92
CA SER A 73 24.49 8.44 17.44
C SER A 73 23.31 9.40 17.70
N GLY A 74 22.23 8.91 18.35
CA GLY A 74 21.04 9.73 18.66
C GLY A 74 20.27 10.19 17.42
N ARG A 75 20.40 9.49 16.29
CA ARG A 75 19.75 9.87 15.02
C ARG A 75 18.38 9.21 14.86
N PRO A 76 17.36 9.95 14.39
CA PRO A 76 16.09 9.36 14.00
C PRO A 76 16.26 8.29 12.92
N VAL A 77 15.43 7.23 13.01
CA VAL A 77 15.43 6.12 12.05
C VAL A 77 14.17 6.17 11.22
N SER A 78 14.33 6.15 9.90
CA SER A 78 13.25 5.89 8.95
C SER A 78 13.58 4.64 8.13
N VAL A 79 12.55 3.94 7.67
CA VAL A 79 12.69 2.71 6.87
C VAL A 79 12.06 2.92 5.51
N ARG A 80 12.75 2.51 4.45
CA ARG A 80 12.25 2.57 3.10
C ARG A 80 12.46 1.23 2.39
N SER A 81 11.40 0.68 1.84
CA SER A 81 11.45 -0.45 0.89
C SER A 81 11.28 0.08 -0.54
N GLY A 82 10.07 0.03 -1.13
CA GLY A 82 9.79 0.49 -2.49
C GLY A 82 9.70 2.01 -2.69
N GLY A 83 9.61 2.81 -1.62
CA GLY A 83 9.46 4.27 -1.74
C GLY A 83 8.05 4.75 -2.13
N HIS A 84 7.03 3.92 -1.93
CA HIS A 84 5.62 4.19 -2.29
C HIS A 84 4.80 4.88 -1.20
N SER A 85 5.41 5.41 -0.14
CA SER A 85 4.67 6.16 0.88
C SER A 85 3.97 7.38 0.26
N LEU A 86 2.70 7.55 0.57
CA LEU A 86 1.87 8.65 0.05
C LEU A 86 2.10 9.95 0.82
N GLU A 87 2.60 9.84 2.06
CA GLU A 87 2.99 10.96 2.92
C GLU A 87 4.51 10.95 3.19
N ASN A 88 5.01 11.99 3.84
CA ASN A 88 6.44 12.17 4.08
C ASN A 88 7.03 11.28 5.21
N SER A 89 6.37 10.21 5.61
CA SER A 89 6.76 9.38 6.77
C SER A 89 8.20 8.83 6.73
N VAL A 90 8.81 8.79 5.55
CA VAL A 90 10.22 8.36 5.37
C VAL A 90 11.19 9.54 5.41
N GLY A 91 10.78 10.71 4.92
CA GLY A 91 11.63 11.90 4.78
C GLY A 91 11.46 12.95 5.88
N GLU A 92 10.73 12.67 6.96
CA GLU A 92 10.44 13.64 8.04
C GLU A 92 11.68 14.13 8.79
N HIS A 93 12.75 13.33 8.78
CA HIS A 93 13.94 13.60 9.58
C HIS A 93 15.18 13.86 8.72
N PRO A 94 15.48 15.12 8.37
CA PRO A 94 16.65 15.44 7.53
C PRO A 94 18.00 15.09 8.21
N ASP A 95 18.06 15.09 9.55
CA ASP A 95 19.25 14.67 10.31
C ASP A 95 19.26 13.17 10.63
N GLY A 96 18.25 12.43 10.17
CA GLY A 96 18.06 11.02 10.44
C GLY A 96 18.85 10.12 9.50
N VAL A 97 18.62 8.83 9.67
CA VAL A 97 19.10 7.78 8.76
C VAL A 97 17.90 7.10 8.09
N ILE A 98 18.00 6.89 6.78
CA ILE A 98 17.06 6.04 6.06
C ILE A 98 17.71 4.67 5.85
N ILE A 99 17.11 3.63 6.42
CA ILE A 99 17.46 2.23 6.16
C ILE A 99 16.70 1.79 4.91
N ASP A 100 17.44 1.55 3.83
CA ASP A 100 16.91 1.15 2.54
C ASP A 100 16.98 -0.37 2.40
N MET A 101 15.80 -1.00 2.35
CA MET A 101 15.63 -2.44 2.36
C MET A 101 15.73 -3.11 0.99
N THR A 102 15.96 -2.35 -0.08
CA THR A 102 15.91 -2.89 -1.46
C THR A 102 16.99 -3.90 -1.79
N GLY A 103 18.05 -3.98 -1.00
CA GLY A 103 19.04 -5.04 -1.09
C GLY A 103 18.62 -6.37 -0.46
N MET A 104 17.48 -6.42 0.25
CA MET A 104 16.88 -7.62 0.85
C MET A 104 15.62 -7.99 0.09
N ASN A 105 15.75 -8.70 -1.03
CA ASN A 105 14.64 -9.03 -1.94
C ASN A 105 14.53 -10.53 -2.26
N ALA A 106 15.16 -11.39 -1.48
CA ALA A 106 15.08 -12.83 -1.68
C ALA A 106 13.66 -13.37 -1.44
N ILE A 107 13.27 -14.34 -2.27
CA ILE A 107 12.02 -15.10 -2.17
C ILE A 107 12.39 -16.58 -2.23
N HIS A 108 12.06 -17.34 -1.17
CA HIS A 108 12.41 -18.75 -1.08
C HIS A 108 11.45 -19.51 -0.16
N PHE A 109 11.54 -20.82 -0.16
CA PHE A 109 10.81 -21.68 0.77
C PHE A 109 11.65 -22.02 2.00
N ASP A 110 11.07 -21.91 3.19
CA ASP A 110 11.64 -22.35 4.46
C ASP A 110 10.99 -23.70 4.85
N PRO A 111 11.71 -24.83 4.67
CA PRO A 111 11.16 -26.15 4.98
C PRO A 111 10.96 -26.39 6.47
N ASP A 112 11.74 -25.76 7.34
CA ASP A 112 11.64 -25.93 8.79
C ASP A 112 10.34 -25.32 9.32
N ARG A 113 9.91 -24.18 8.74
CA ARG A 113 8.67 -23.48 9.08
C ARG A 113 7.51 -23.82 8.15
N ARG A 114 7.79 -24.55 7.09
CA ARG A 114 6.81 -24.84 6.03
C ARG A 114 6.08 -23.58 5.58
N ALA A 115 6.84 -22.60 5.12
CA ALA A 115 6.31 -21.29 4.75
C ALA A 115 7.18 -20.65 3.66
N VAL A 116 6.58 -19.84 2.82
CA VAL A 116 7.30 -19.02 1.84
C VAL A 116 7.84 -17.78 2.52
N VAL A 117 9.13 -17.51 2.33
CA VAL A 117 9.82 -16.34 2.87
C VAL A 117 9.89 -15.25 1.81
N LEU A 118 9.51 -14.04 2.21
CA LEU A 118 9.69 -12.82 1.43
C LEU A 118 10.56 -11.84 2.23
N GLU A 119 11.69 -11.41 1.68
CA GLU A 119 12.43 -10.30 2.26
C GLU A 119 11.75 -8.97 1.95
N SER A 120 11.87 -7.99 2.85
CA SER A 120 11.07 -6.74 2.85
C SER A 120 11.27 -5.86 1.61
N GLY A 121 12.37 -6.00 0.90
CA GLY A 121 12.67 -5.27 -0.33
C GLY A 121 12.12 -5.93 -1.60
N ALA A 122 11.57 -7.15 -1.52
CA ALA A 122 10.96 -7.82 -2.66
C ALA A 122 9.76 -7.03 -3.17
N THR A 123 9.66 -6.83 -4.47
CA THR A 123 8.53 -6.15 -5.12
C THR A 123 7.36 -7.12 -5.34
N LEU A 124 6.14 -6.61 -5.41
CA LEU A 124 4.96 -7.43 -5.72
C LEU A 124 5.10 -8.14 -7.07
N GLY A 125 5.71 -7.48 -8.06
CA GLY A 125 5.99 -8.10 -9.37
C GLY A 125 6.92 -9.30 -9.27
N GLU A 126 8.02 -9.21 -8.47
CA GLU A 126 8.91 -10.34 -8.19
C GLU A 126 8.18 -11.45 -7.44
N VAL A 127 7.36 -11.09 -6.46
CA VAL A 127 6.56 -12.05 -5.66
C VAL A 127 5.60 -12.82 -6.56
N TYR A 128 4.76 -12.16 -7.35
CA TYR A 128 3.80 -12.84 -8.23
C TYR A 128 4.49 -13.77 -9.23
N ARG A 129 5.55 -13.28 -9.87
CA ARG A 129 6.31 -14.07 -10.84
C ARG A 129 6.95 -15.30 -10.18
N THR A 130 7.62 -15.12 -9.05
CA THR A 130 8.33 -16.19 -8.35
C THR A 130 7.36 -17.23 -7.80
N LEU A 131 6.32 -16.81 -7.07
CA LEU A 131 5.35 -17.73 -6.48
C LEU A 131 4.62 -18.56 -7.53
N TYR A 132 4.15 -17.89 -8.60
CA TYR A 132 3.38 -18.57 -9.63
C TYR A 132 4.21 -19.49 -10.50
N LEU A 133 5.36 -19.02 -11.01
CA LEU A 133 6.18 -19.83 -11.92
C LEU A 133 6.92 -20.95 -11.21
N THR A 134 7.18 -20.82 -9.90
CA THR A 134 7.90 -21.84 -9.15
C THR A 134 6.96 -22.88 -8.51
N TRP A 135 5.83 -22.41 -7.95
CA TRP A 135 4.97 -23.28 -7.13
C TRP A 135 3.48 -23.23 -7.52
N GLY A 136 3.08 -22.43 -8.51
CA GLY A 136 1.68 -22.31 -8.95
C GLY A 136 0.77 -21.62 -7.94
N VAL A 137 1.32 -20.84 -7.02
CA VAL A 137 0.58 -20.13 -5.95
C VAL A 137 0.76 -18.62 -6.04
N THR A 138 0.01 -17.89 -5.23
CA THR A 138 0.07 -16.43 -5.14
C THR A 138 -0.29 -15.92 -3.75
N VAL A 139 -0.32 -14.59 -3.61
CA VAL A 139 -0.89 -13.87 -2.46
C VAL A 139 -1.89 -12.83 -2.96
N PRO A 140 -2.94 -12.48 -2.19
CA PRO A 140 -3.95 -11.51 -2.60
C PRO A 140 -3.46 -10.06 -2.45
N GLY A 141 -2.30 -9.75 -3.02
CA GLY A 141 -1.65 -8.43 -2.95
C GLY A 141 -2.11 -7.46 -4.03
N GLY A 142 -1.58 -6.23 -3.97
CA GLY A 142 -1.99 -5.11 -4.82
C GLY A 142 -1.49 -5.15 -6.25
N TRP A 143 -2.01 -4.25 -7.08
CA TRP A 143 -1.74 -4.19 -8.52
C TRP A 143 -0.40 -3.55 -8.91
N CYS A 144 0.14 -2.66 -8.08
CA CYS A 144 1.35 -1.92 -8.42
C CYS A 144 2.59 -2.80 -8.23
N HIS A 145 3.22 -3.23 -9.33
CA HIS A 145 4.32 -4.20 -9.32
C HIS A 145 5.58 -3.70 -8.62
N SER A 146 5.83 -2.39 -8.62
CA SER A 146 7.00 -1.77 -7.99
C SER A 146 6.85 -1.53 -6.47
N VAL A 147 5.66 -1.76 -5.91
CA VAL A 147 5.45 -1.73 -4.46
C VAL A 147 6.18 -2.90 -3.81
N CYS A 148 7.00 -2.62 -2.79
CA CYS A 148 7.65 -3.68 -2.02
C CYS A 148 6.77 -4.20 -0.89
N VAL A 149 6.92 -5.48 -0.60
CA VAL A 149 6.16 -6.18 0.46
C VAL A 149 6.38 -5.58 1.85
N GLY A 150 7.53 -4.93 2.11
CA GLY A 150 7.88 -4.36 3.40
C GLY A 150 6.86 -3.37 3.93
N GLY A 151 6.39 -2.43 3.11
CA GLY A 151 5.31 -1.52 3.50
C GLY A 151 3.92 -2.13 3.28
N HIS A 152 3.75 -2.88 2.18
CA HIS A 152 2.46 -3.40 1.76
C HIS A 152 1.82 -4.34 2.80
N ILE A 153 2.58 -5.32 3.31
CA ILE A 153 2.08 -6.31 4.27
C ILE A 153 1.73 -5.65 5.60
N GLN A 154 2.59 -4.77 6.13
CA GLN A 154 2.40 -4.22 7.47
C GLN A 154 1.08 -3.46 7.68
N GLY A 155 0.46 -2.94 6.62
CA GLY A 155 -0.86 -2.29 6.70
C GLY A 155 -2.02 -3.19 6.29
N GLY A 156 -1.78 -4.47 6.00
CA GLY A 156 -2.82 -5.43 5.61
C GLY A 156 -2.57 -6.05 4.25
N GLY A 157 -2.36 -5.26 3.22
CA GLY A 157 -2.20 -5.72 1.84
C GLY A 157 -3.49 -6.26 1.23
N TYR A 158 -3.93 -5.70 0.11
CA TYR A 158 -5.10 -6.17 -0.62
C TYR A 158 -4.95 -5.99 -2.13
N GLY A 159 -5.72 -6.75 -2.89
CA GLY A 159 -5.75 -6.67 -4.35
C GLY A 159 -6.95 -7.40 -4.96
N SER A 160 -6.85 -7.74 -6.25
CA SER A 160 -7.94 -8.35 -7.02
C SER A 160 -8.45 -9.68 -6.48
N LEU A 161 -7.59 -10.43 -5.81
CA LEU A 161 -7.93 -11.74 -5.25
C LEU A 161 -8.39 -11.67 -3.78
N SER A 162 -8.47 -10.48 -3.18
CA SER A 162 -8.79 -10.37 -1.75
C SER A 162 -10.20 -10.80 -1.40
N ARG A 163 -11.18 -10.58 -2.30
CA ARG A 163 -12.55 -11.03 -2.07
C ARG A 163 -12.67 -12.55 -2.00
N THR A 164 -11.76 -13.26 -2.69
CA THR A 164 -11.73 -14.72 -2.76
C THR A 164 -10.82 -15.35 -1.70
N HIS A 165 -9.73 -14.66 -1.34
CA HIS A 165 -8.66 -15.25 -0.52
C HIS A 165 -8.32 -14.46 0.75
N GLY A 166 -9.01 -13.35 1.06
CA GLY A 166 -8.69 -12.49 2.20
C GLY A 166 -7.59 -11.46 1.90
N SER A 167 -7.08 -10.82 2.93
CA SER A 167 -5.94 -9.89 2.84
C SER A 167 -4.61 -10.65 2.90
N VAL A 168 -3.51 -10.03 2.45
CA VAL A 168 -2.18 -10.68 2.52
C VAL A 168 -1.81 -11.08 3.95
N VAL A 169 -2.16 -10.27 4.94
CA VAL A 169 -1.88 -10.57 6.36
C VAL A 169 -2.64 -11.77 6.92
N ASP A 170 -3.72 -12.21 6.28
CA ASP A 170 -4.44 -13.41 6.68
C ASP A 170 -3.61 -14.68 6.41
N HIS A 171 -2.63 -14.57 5.50
CA HIS A 171 -1.64 -15.62 5.19
C HIS A 171 -0.30 -15.41 5.91
N LEU A 172 -0.14 -14.36 6.72
CA LEU A 172 1.10 -14.09 7.44
C LEU A 172 1.27 -15.09 8.59
N TYR A 173 2.31 -15.90 8.52
CA TYR A 173 2.65 -16.89 9.55
C TYR A 173 3.65 -16.33 10.57
N ALA A 174 4.70 -15.65 10.11
CA ALA A 174 5.72 -15.09 10.98
C ALA A 174 6.35 -13.83 10.39
N VAL A 175 6.98 -13.04 11.26
CA VAL A 175 7.80 -11.87 10.90
C VAL A 175 9.12 -11.90 11.66
N GLU A 176 10.20 -11.49 11.01
CA GLU A 176 11.48 -11.16 11.66
C GLU A 176 11.59 -9.64 11.74
N VAL A 177 11.79 -9.12 12.94
CA VAL A 177 11.79 -7.67 13.21
C VAL A 177 13.05 -7.30 13.99
N VAL A 178 13.77 -6.29 13.53
CA VAL A 178 14.83 -5.67 14.31
C VAL A 178 14.22 -4.61 15.22
N VAL A 179 14.27 -4.84 16.52
CA VAL A 179 13.70 -4.00 17.60
C VAL A 179 14.80 -3.39 18.44
N VAL A 180 14.45 -2.38 19.25
CA VAL A 180 15.38 -1.73 20.21
C VAL A 180 14.84 -1.89 21.63
N ASP A 181 15.62 -2.51 22.51
CA ASP A 181 15.23 -2.72 23.91
C ASP A 181 15.39 -1.44 24.77
N GLU A 182 14.97 -1.51 26.05
CA GLU A 182 15.07 -0.40 27.02
C GLU A 182 16.52 0.08 27.21
N ALA A 183 17.49 -0.83 27.10
CA ALA A 183 18.91 -0.50 27.20
C ALA A 183 19.47 0.15 25.93
N GLY A 184 18.64 0.28 24.86
CA GLY A 184 19.06 0.85 23.58
C GLY A 184 19.81 -0.14 22.69
N ARG A 185 19.65 -1.45 22.90
CA ARG A 185 20.31 -2.48 22.10
C ARG A 185 19.38 -2.95 20.98
N ALA A 186 19.87 -2.88 19.76
CA ALA A 186 19.19 -3.44 18.59
C ALA A 186 19.39 -4.95 18.51
N ARG A 187 18.32 -5.69 18.22
CA ARG A 187 18.36 -7.15 18.01
C ARG A 187 17.23 -7.62 17.10
N ALA A 188 17.47 -8.68 16.37
CA ALA A 188 16.41 -9.35 15.60
C ALA A 188 15.54 -10.24 16.52
N VAL A 189 14.25 -10.26 16.26
CA VAL A 189 13.24 -11.06 16.95
C VAL A 189 12.36 -11.72 15.90
N LEU A 190 12.18 -13.03 16.00
CA LEU A 190 11.16 -13.76 15.25
C LEU A 190 9.88 -13.81 16.08
N ALA A 191 8.76 -13.47 15.46
CA ALA A 191 7.42 -13.52 16.06
C ALA A 191 6.48 -14.30 15.13
N THR A 192 5.67 -15.19 15.69
CA THR A 192 4.83 -16.11 14.92
C THR A 192 3.35 -15.99 15.26
N ARG A 193 2.50 -16.53 14.38
CA ARG A 193 1.05 -16.68 14.57
C ARG A 193 0.68 -17.64 15.71
N GLU A 194 1.62 -18.47 16.16
CA GLU A 194 1.34 -19.50 17.16
C GLU A 194 0.96 -18.87 18.51
N SER A 195 -0.15 -19.29 19.10
CA SER A 195 -0.66 -18.74 20.35
C SER A 195 0.27 -18.95 21.55
N GLY A 196 1.16 -19.93 21.48
CA GLY A 196 2.19 -20.21 22.48
C GLY A 196 3.48 -19.39 22.29
N ASP A 197 3.60 -18.61 21.24
CA ASP A 197 4.78 -17.78 21.01
C ASP A 197 4.78 -16.57 21.96
N PRO A 198 5.83 -16.39 22.80
CA PRO A 198 5.93 -15.21 23.68
C PRO A 198 5.99 -13.88 22.91
N HIS A 199 6.23 -13.92 21.62
CA HIS A 199 6.28 -12.77 20.72
C HIS A 199 5.01 -12.60 19.86
N HIS A 200 3.97 -13.41 20.09
CA HIS A 200 2.73 -13.39 19.31
C HIS A 200 2.12 -11.99 19.14
N ASP A 201 2.17 -11.14 20.17
CA ASP A 201 1.66 -9.76 20.06
C ASP A 201 2.46 -8.89 19.07
N LEU A 202 3.76 -9.13 18.91
CA LEU A 202 4.57 -8.45 17.90
C LEU A 202 4.17 -8.90 16.49
N TRP A 203 3.96 -10.22 16.28
CA TRP A 203 3.41 -10.71 15.02
C TRP A 203 2.05 -10.07 14.72
N TRP A 204 1.13 -10.09 15.70
CA TRP A 204 -0.21 -9.52 15.53
C TRP A 204 -0.15 -8.02 15.15
N ALA A 205 0.73 -7.23 15.76
CA ALA A 205 0.88 -5.82 15.43
C ALA A 205 1.32 -5.58 13.97
N HIS A 206 2.06 -6.53 13.36
CA HIS A 206 2.46 -6.45 11.95
C HIS A 206 1.40 -6.96 10.98
N THR A 207 0.23 -7.38 11.45
CA THR A 207 -0.90 -7.80 10.61
C THR A 207 -1.87 -6.65 10.28
N GLY A 208 -1.38 -5.40 10.22
CA GLY A 208 -2.21 -4.23 9.90
C GLY A 208 -1.91 -2.98 10.71
N GLY A 209 -0.94 -3.01 11.63
CA GLY A 209 -0.57 -1.84 12.44
C GLY A 209 0.20 -0.74 11.68
N GLY A 210 0.57 -0.99 10.43
CA GLY A 210 1.32 -0.05 9.60
C GLY A 210 2.82 -0.09 9.81
N GLY A 211 3.56 0.32 8.78
CA GLY A 211 5.03 0.32 8.78
C GLY A 211 5.63 1.39 9.69
N GLY A 212 6.90 1.18 10.12
CA GLY A 212 7.67 2.18 10.86
C GLY A 212 7.23 2.38 12.32
N ASN A 213 6.54 1.42 12.93
CA ASN A 213 5.99 1.54 14.28
C ASN A 213 6.75 0.76 15.36
N PHE A 214 7.13 -0.49 15.09
CA PHE A 214 7.60 -1.39 16.15
C PHE A 214 9.06 -1.82 15.97
N GLY A 215 9.63 -1.60 14.79
CA GLY A 215 10.94 -2.03 14.39
C GLY A 215 11.10 -2.03 12.87
N VAL A 216 12.21 -2.61 12.40
CA VAL A 216 12.48 -2.82 10.98
C VAL A 216 12.20 -4.28 10.64
N VAL A 217 11.16 -4.53 9.84
CA VAL A 217 10.87 -5.90 9.38
C VAL A 217 11.85 -6.27 8.28
N THR A 218 12.54 -7.40 8.45
CA THR A 218 13.51 -7.94 7.51
C THR A 218 12.90 -9.02 6.63
N ARG A 219 12.05 -9.90 7.20
CA ARG A 219 11.44 -11.04 6.52
C ARG A 219 10.00 -11.29 6.96
N TYR A 220 9.21 -11.81 6.04
CA TYR A 220 7.86 -12.32 6.25
C TYR A 220 7.82 -13.79 5.86
N TRP A 221 7.18 -14.63 6.66
CA TRP A 221 6.84 -16.00 6.33
C TRP A 221 5.36 -16.09 6.04
N LEU A 222 5.00 -16.59 4.86
CA LEU A 222 3.61 -16.70 4.42
C LEU A 222 3.19 -18.17 4.36
N ARG A 223 2.07 -18.47 5.01
CA ARG A 223 1.37 -19.76 5.01
C ARG A 223 -0.07 -19.51 5.42
N SER A 224 -1.03 -20.01 4.63
CA SER A 224 -2.47 -19.88 4.93
C SER A 224 -2.83 -20.54 6.25
N PRO A 225 -3.82 -20.02 6.99
CA PRO A 225 -4.35 -20.68 8.18
C PRO A 225 -4.87 -22.09 7.84
N GLY A 226 -4.50 -23.08 8.67
CA GLY A 226 -4.92 -24.48 8.47
C GLY A 226 -4.26 -25.20 7.30
N ALA A 227 -3.38 -24.55 6.54
CA ALA A 227 -2.65 -25.21 5.47
C ALA A 227 -1.66 -26.24 6.06
N GLU A 228 -1.71 -27.44 5.53
CA GLU A 228 -0.88 -28.58 5.93
C GLU A 228 -0.06 -29.09 4.73
N GLY A 229 1.07 -29.75 5.01
CA GLY A 229 1.97 -30.28 3.98
C GLY A 229 3.32 -29.58 3.96
N ASP A 230 4.22 -30.10 3.13
CA ASP A 230 5.61 -29.64 2.99
C ASP A 230 5.87 -29.02 1.59
N ASP A 231 4.85 -29.04 0.71
CA ASP A 231 4.93 -28.43 -0.61
C ASP A 231 4.34 -27.01 -0.56
N PRO A 232 5.08 -25.97 -0.99
CA PRO A 232 4.54 -24.61 -1.10
C PRO A 232 3.23 -24.51 -1.89
N ALA A 233 3.01 -25.42 -2.85
CA ALA A 233 1.78 -25.48 -3.65
C ALA A 233 0.50 -25.75 -2.82
N ASP A 234 0.63 -26.27 -1.60
CA ASP A 234 -0.47 -26.55 -0.69
C ASP A 234 -0.59 -25.51 0.45
N LEU A 235 0.36 -24.58 0.54
CA LEU A 235 0.49 -23.65 1.67
C LEU A 235 -0.07 -22.25 1.40
N LEU A 236 -0.22 -21.88 0.15
CA LEU A 236 -0.72 -20.55 -0.27
C LEU A 236 -1.86 -20.69 -1.29
N PRO A 237 -2.67 -19.62 -1.49
CA PRO A 237 -3.73 -19.64 -2.48
C PRO A 237 -3.21 -19.92 -3.89
N ARG A 238 -3.97 -20.66 -4.66
CA ARG A 238 -3.77 -20.80 -6.11
C ARG A 238 -4.54 -19.70 -6.82
N PRO A 239 -3.91 -18.92 -7.71
CA PRO A 239 -4.65 -18.01 -8.55
C PRO A 239 -5.49 -18.78 -9.57
N PRO A 240 -6.53 -18.16 -10.17
CA PRO A 240 -7.20 -18.76 -11.33
C PRO A 240 -6.20 -18.98 -12.48
N ALA A 241 -6.38 -20.02 -13.29
CA ALA A 241 -5.48 -20.29 -14.40
C ALA A 241 -5.58 -19.21 -15.48
N SER A 242 -6.76 -18.62 -15.66
CA SER A 242 -6.99 -17.48 -16.53
C SER A 242 -7.90 -16.43 -15.87
N LEU A 243 -7.87 -15.22 -16.39
CA LEU A 243 -8.82 -14.15 -16.06
C LEU A 243 -9.56 -13.71 -17.30
N THR A 244 -10.85 -13.51 -17.16
CA THR A 244 -11.69 -12.78 -18.11
C THR A 244 -12.15 -11.48 -17.49
N GLY A 245 -12.65 -10.55 -18.30
CA GLY A 245 -13.09 -9.29 -17.76
C GLY A 245 -13.77 -8.38 -18.77
N GLY A 246 -13.80 -7.12 -18.43
CA GLY A 246 -14.31 -6.09 -19.30
C GLY A 246 -14.20 -4.70 -18.73
N VAL A 247 -14.53 -3.74 -19.57
CA VAL A 247 -14.68 -2.33 -19.20
C VAL A 247 -16.07 -1.84 -19.58
N LEU A 248 -16.64 -1.00 -18.74
CA LEU A 248 -17.89 -0.30 -18.96
C LEU A 248 -17.63 1.19 -18.76
N MET A 249 -17.97 2.04 -19.74
CA MET A 249 -17.49 3.41 -19.83
C MET A 249 -18.62 4.39 -20.13
N TRP A 250 -18.44 5.63 -19.61
CA TRP A 250 -19.30 6.79 -19.87
C TRP A 250 -18.44 8.05 -19.99
N SER A 251 -18.91 9.01 -20.80
CA SER A 251 -18.46 10.39 -20.73
C SER A 251 -19.29 11.20 -19.73
N TRP A 252 -18.79 12.32 -19.25
CA TRP A 252 -19.60 13.24 -18.43
C TRP A 252 -20.78 13.83 -19.21
N ALA A 253 -20.69 13.93 -20.54
CA ALA A 253 -21.79 14.41 -21.38
C ALA A 253 -22.97 13.44 -21.38
N ASP A 254 -22.71 12.15 -21.31
CA ASP A 254 -23.73 11.09 -21.35
C ASP A 254 -24.34 10.79 -19.98
N LEU A 255 -23.78 11.33 -18.90
CA LEU A 255 -24.14 10.96 -17.53
C LEU A 255 -24.57 12.19 -16.69
N PRO A 256 -25.80 12.71 -16.91
CA PRO A 256 -26.36 13.76 -16.07
C PRO A 256 -26.48 13.30 -14.60
N LYS A 257 -26.51 14.25 -13.67
CA LYS A 257 -26.43 14.02 -12.22
C LYS A 257 -27.38 12.92 -11.71
N GLU A 258 -28.57 12.82 -12.21
CA GLU A 258 -29.53 11.78 -11.80
C GLU A 258 -29.10 10.37 -12.29
N SER A 259 -28.60 10.27 -13.52
CA SER A 259 -28.01 9.04 -14.04
C SER A 259 -26.74 8.65 -13.27
N PHE A 260 -25.93 9.62 -12.89
CA PHE A 260 -24.76 9.41 -12.03
C PHE A 260 -25.17 8.86 -10.65
N ARG A 261 -26.19 9.42 -10.01
CA ARG A 261 -26.75 8.88 -8.76
C ARG A 261 -27.19 7.42 -8.91
N ARG A 262 -27.84 7.12 -10.04
CA ARG A 262 -28.30 5.75 -10.33
C ARG A 262 -27.13 4.79 -10.53
N LEU A 263 -26.10 5.19 -11.30
CA LEU A 263 -24.88 4.42 -11.48
C LEU A 263 -24.22 4.09 -10.13
N MET A 264 -24.04 5.09 -9.29
CA MET A 264 -23.41 4.92 -7.98
C MET A 264 -24.20 3.98 -7.07
N ARG A 265 -25.53 4.06 -7.10
CA ARG A 265 -26.40 3.16 -6.34
C ARG A 265 -26.32 1.74 -6.88
N ASN A 266 -26.47 1.54 -8.20
CA ASN A 266 -26.41 0.22 -8.83
C ASN A 266 -25.08 -0.48 -8.52
N HIS A 267 -23.95 0.25 -8.59
CA HIS A 267 -22.62 -0.27 -8.23
C HIS A 267 -22.54 -0.69 -6.76
N ALA A 268 -23.06 0.13 -5.86
CA ALA A 268 -23.07 -0.17 -4.44
C ALA A 268 -23.96 -1.36 -4.10
N ASP A 269 -25.19 -1.36 -4.61
CA ASP A 269 -26.18 -2.44 -4.40
C ASP A 269 -25.61 -3.80 -4.86
N TRP A 270 -24.89 -3.84 -6.00
CA TRP A 270 -24.21 -5.05 -6.41
C TRP A 270 -23.24 -5.56 -5.34
N HIS A 271 -22.36 -4.69 -4.84
CA HIS A 271 -21.33 -5.09 -3.86
C HIS A 271 -21.93 -5.41 -2.49
N GLU A 272 -22.95 -4.69 -2.04
CA GLU A 272 -23.66 -4.99 -0.79
C GLU A 272 -24.30 -6.39 -0.85
N ASN A 273 -24.92 -6.75 -1.99
CA ASN A 273 -25.58 -8.04 -2.16
C ASN A 273 -24.63 -9.22 -2.49
N ASN A 274 -23.36 -8.95 -2.80
CA ASN A 274 -22.38 -9.95 -3.24
C ASN A 274 -21.08 -9.94 -2.42
N SER A 275 -21.10 -9.44 -1.19
CA SER A 275 -19.90 -9.38 -0.32
C SER A 275 -19.94 -10.35 0.86
N ASP A 276 -20.96 -11.21 0.95
CA ASP A 276 -20.93 -12.36 1.85
C ASP A 276 -19.75 -13.27 1.48
N PRO A 277 -18.96 -13.79 2.44
CA PRO A 277 -17.80 -14.63 2.17
C PRO A 277 -18.07 -15.88 1.32
N ASP A 278 -19.30 -16.38 1.34
CA ASP A 278 -19.72 -17.56 0.56
C ASP A 278 -20.50 -17.21 -0.72
N SER A 279 -20.65 -15.92 -1.03
CA SER A 279 -21.30 -15.47 -2.26
C SER A 279 -20.44 -15.81 -3.49
N PRO A 280 -21.02 -16.42 -4.57
CA PRO A 280 -20.33 -16.58 -5.84
C PRO A 280 -19.84 -15.25 -6.45
N GLY A 281 -20.48 -14.14 -6.11
CA GLY A 281 -20.09 -12.81 -6.56
C GLY A 281 -18.75 -12.32 -5.99
N THR A 282 -18.17 -13.03 -5.01
CA THR A 282 -16.81 -12.73 -4.50
C THR A 282 -15.72 -13.03 -5.52
N ALA A 283 -16.00 -13.91 -6.50
CA ALA A 283 -15.09 -14.18 -7.62
C ALA A 283 -14.91 -12.99 -8.57
N LEU A 284 -15.76 -11.95 -8.47
CA LEU A 284 -15.63 -10.73 -9.25
C LEU A 284 -14.84 -9.67 -8.47
N HIS A 285 -13.77 -9.18 -9.08
CA HIS A 285 -13.11 -7.94 -8.69
C HIS A 285 -13.55 -6.79 -9.59
N SER A 286 -13.85 -5.63 -9.04
CA SER A 286 -14.13 -4.44 -9.83
C SER A 286 -13.52 -3.18 -9.23
N THR A 287 -13.26 -2.21 -10.10
CA THR A 287 -12.88 -0.86 -9.74
C THR A 287 -13.68 0.13 -10.58
N LEU A 288 -14.49 0.95 -9.92
CA LEU A 288 -15.13 2.10 -10.54
C LEU A 288 -14.20 3.31 -10.40
N MET A 289 -13.78 3.87 -11.51
CA MET A 289 -12.93 5.05 -11.61
C MET A 289 -13.76 6.24 -12.09
N LEU A 290 -13.78 7.29 -11.29
CA LEU A 290 -14.46 8.55 -11.57
C LEU A 290 -13.39 9.63 -11.77
N SER A 291 -13.13 10.05 -13.02
CA SER A 291 -12.13 11.07 -13.33
C SER A 291 -12.74 12.45 -13.38
N GLY A 292 -12.00 13.46 -12.95
CA GLY A 292 -12.42 14.87 -13.08
C GLY A 292 -12.65 15.26 -14.54
N ARG A 293 -13.70 16.03 -14.77
CA ARG A 293 -14.05 16.52 -16.10
C ARG A 293 -12.94 17.42 -16.65
N LYS A 294 -12.55 17.19 -17.90
CA LYS A 294 -11.60 18.01 -18.64
C LYS A 294 -12.34 18.90 -19.65
N GLU A 295 -11.65 19.85 -20.26
CA GLU A 295 -12.22 20.70 -21.32
C GLU A 295 -12.76 19.89 -22.51
N GLN A 296 -12.11 18.76 -22.82
CA GLN A 296 -12.59 17.79 -23.80
C GLN A 296 -13.08 16.56 -23.05
N ASP A 297 -14.37 16.24 -23.19
CA ASP A 297 -14.94 15.01 -22.64
C ASP A 297 -14.24 13.77 -23.26
N SER A 298 -13.91 12.81 -22.41
CA SER A 298 -13.39 11.52 -22.82
C SER A 298 -14.48 10.45 -22.76
N PRO A 299 -14.52 9.49 -23.69
CA PRO A 299 -15.48 8.40 -23.60
C PRO A 299 -15.29 7.51 -22.37
N ALA A 300 -14.19 7.68 -21.64
CA ALA A 300 -13.82 6.92 -20.46
C ALA A 300 -13.54 7.84 -19.23
N ASP A 301 -14.23 8.98 -19.11
CA ASP A 301 -14.16 9.84 -17.92
C ASP A 301 -14.61 9.07 -16.68
N ILE A 302 -15.62 8.21 -16.86
CA ILE A 302 -16.10 7.28 -15.85
C ILE A 302 -15.93 5.88 -16.43
N LEU A 303 -15.23 5.02 -15.70
CA LEU A 303 -14.89 3.68 -16.16
C LEU A 303 -15.02 2.67 -15.03
N ILE A 304 -15.69 1.57 -15.31
CA ILE A 304 -15.59 0.35 -14.50
C ILE A 304 -14.69 -0.64 -15.21
N TYR A 305 -13.68 -1.13 -14.49
CA TYR A 305 -12.90 -2.29 -14.86
C TYR A 305 -13.32 -3.47 -13.98
N ALA A 306 -13.65 -4.59 -14.59
CA ALA A 306 -14.05 -5.80 -13.86
C ALA A 306 -13.26 -7.02 -14.34
N LEU A 307 -12.89 -7.88 -13.41
CA LEU A 307 -12.23 -9.17 -13.65
C LEU A 307 -12.92 -10.28 -12.88
N ALA A 308 -12.96 -11.45 -13.49
CA ALA A 308 -13.39 -12.69 -12.85
C ALA A 308 -12.51 -13.86 -13.31
N ASP A 309 -12.63 -15.02 -12.64
CA ASP A 309 -12.02 -16.26 -13.07
C ASP A 309 -12.43 -16.57 -14.53
N GLY A 310 -11.46 -16.80 -15.40
CA GLY A 310 -11.66 -17.03 -16.83
C GLY A 310 -11.84 -18.49 -17.19
N ASP A 311 -11.76 -19.41 -16.24
CA ASP A 311 -11.89 -20.84 -16.49
C ASP A 311 -13.37 -21.21 -16.71
N GLY A 312 -13.74 -21.40 -17.97
CA GLY A 312 -15.10 -21.72 -18.37
C GLY A 312 -15.98 -20.50 -18.72
N ALA A 313 -17.28 -20.72 -18.88
CA ALA A 313 -18.25 -19.67 -19.23
C ALA A 313 -18.71 -18.82 -18.05
N ASP A 314 -18.50 -19.29 -16.83
CA ASP A 314 -19.10 -18.69 -15.61
C ASP A 314 -18.51 -17.32 -15.28
N GLY A 315 -17.20 -17.13 -15.48
CA GLY A 315 -16.55 -15.84 -15.22
C GLY A 315 -17.01 -14.73 -16.17
N ALA A 316 -17.11 -15.02 -17.46
CA ALA A 316 -17.64 -14.06 -18.43
C ALA A 316 -19.12 -13.72 -18.13
N ALA A 317 -19.93 -14.73 -17.80
CA ALA A 317 -21.32 -14.53 -17.42
C ALA A 317 -21.46 -13.70 -16.13
N LEU A 318 -20.55 -13.87 -15.16
CA LEU A 318 -20.52 -13.06 -13.94
C LEU A 318 -20.20 -11.59 -14.24
N VAL A 319 -19.22 -11.32 -15.11
CA VAL A 319 -18.88 -9.95 -15.54
C VAL A 319 -20.06 -9.31 -16.31
N GLU A 320 -20.69 -10.04 -17.22
CA GLU A 320 -21.87 -9.56 -17.93
C GLU A 320 -23.03 -9.24 -16.98
N LYS A 321 -23.35 -10.15 -16.07
CA LYS A 321 -24.38 -9.95 -15.04
C LYS A 321 -24.11 -8.71 -14.18
N TYR A 322 -22.85 -8.49 -13.82
CA TYR A 322 -22.45 -7.29 -13.10
C TYR A 322 -22.63 -6.03 -13.95
N PHE A 323 -22.21 -6.05 -15.21
CA PHE A 323 -22.39 -4.91 -16.12
C PHE A 323 -23.86 -4.61 -16.39
N ASP A 324 -24.70 -5.64 -16.55
CA ASP A 324 -26.14 -5.47 -16.70
C ASP A 324 -26.75 -4.78 -15.47
N ALA A 325 -26.40 -5.25 -14.28
CA ALA A 325 -26.89 -4.66 -13.04
C ALA A 325 -26.46 -3.20 -12.87
N VAL A 326 -25.18 -2.90 -13.16
CA VAL A 326 -24.64 -1.54 -12.95
C VAL A 326 -25.13 -0.57 -14.03
N SER A 327 -25.27 -1.02 -15.28
CA SER A 327 -25.75 -0.18 -16.40
C SER A 327 -27.27 -0.03 -16.46
N ASP A 328 -28.03 -0.69 -15.58
CA ASP A 328 -29.50 -0.61 -15.60
C ASP A 328 -29.99 0.84 -15.50
N GLY A 329 -30.66 1.30 -16.55
CA GLY A 329 -31.22 2.65 -16.68
C GLY A 329 -30.20 3.79 -16.81
N VAL A 330 -28.90 3.47 -16.99
CA VAL A 330 -27.84 4.48 -17.21
C VAL A 330 -27.06 4.21 -18.51
N GLY A 331 -27.22 3.05 -19.15
CA GLY A 331 -26.51 2.70 -20.37
C GLY A 331 -24.99 2.54 -20.15
N GLY A 332 -24.21 2.96 -21.14
CA GLY A 332 -22.75 2.89 -21.15
C GLY A 332 -22.19 2.08 -22.31
N THR A 333 -20.93 2.32 -22.66
CA THR A 333 -20.22 1.56 -23.70
C THR A 333 -19.46 0.40 -23.05
N ARG A 334 -19.75 -0.82 -23.52
CA ARG A 334 -19.23 -2.07 -22.95
C ARG A 334 -18.21 -2.70 -23.89
N HIS A 335 -17.06 -3.12 -23.33
CA HIS A 335 -16.07 -3.94 -24.03
C HIS A 335 -15.70 -5.13 -23.16
N MET A 336 -15.98 -6.34 -23.64
CA MET A 336 -15.56 -7.57 -22.97
C MET A 336 -14.11 -7.90 -23.35
N ILE A 337 -13.34 -8.37 -22.38
CA ILE A 337 -11.94 -8.80 -22.53
C ILE A 337 -11.94 -10.33 -22.51
N PRO A 338 -11.50 -10.98 -23.58
CA PRO A 338 -11.39 -12.44 -23.63
C PRO A 338 -10.51 -12.99 -22.49
N ALA A 339 -10.78 -14.23 -22.10
CA ALA A 339 -9.97 -14.92 -21.11
C ALA A 339 -8.50 -15.03 -21.56
N ALA A 340 -7.59 -14.71 -20.65
CA ALA A 340 -6.16 -14.82 -20.87
C ALA A 340 -5.48 -15.34 -19.60
N PRO A 341 -4.27 -15.95 -19.70
CA PRO A 341 -3.56 -16.51 -18.56
C PRO A 341 -3.39 -15.47 -17.43
N TRP A 342 -3.60 -15.90 -16.19
CA TRP A 342 -3.61 -15.02 -15.02
C TRP A 342 -2.40 -14.10 -14.92
N LEU A 343 -1.19 -14.66 -15.01
CA LEU A 343 0.04 -13.85 -14.89
C LEU A 343 0.20 -12.87 -16.06
N TYR A 344 -0.26 -13.23 -17.26
CA TYR A 344 -0.24 -12.36 -18.43
C TYR A 344 -1.18 -11.15 -18.24
N VAL A 345 -2.37 -11.35 -17.67
CA VAL A 345 -3.29 -10.25 -17.38
C VAL A 345 -2.74 -9.35 -16.27
N LEU A 346 -2.19 -9.96 -15.22
CA LEU A 346 -1.63 -9.21 -14.09
C LEU A 346 -0.35 -8.44 -14.50
N MET A 347 0.51 -9.05 -15.31
CA MET A 347 1.83 -8.55 -15.70
C MET A 347 2.01 -8.67 -17.22
N PRO A 348 1.28 -7.87 -18.02
CA PRO A 348 1.40 -7.96 -19.48
C PRO A 348 2.83 -7.65 -19.93
N PRO A 349 3.38 -8.38 -20.91
CA PRO A 349 4.76 -8.22 -21.38
C PRO A 349 5.11 -6.82 -21.87
N ASN A 350 4.12 -6.12 -22.42
CA ASN A 350 4.23 -4.75 -22.90
C ASN A 350 3.55 -3.73 -21.97
N GLY A 351 3.01 -4.19 -20.85
CA GLY A 351 2.51 -3.35 -19.76
C GLY A 351 3.72 -2.83 -19.00
N ASP A 352 4.38 -1.88 -19.64
CA ASP A 352 5.57 -1.27 -19.14
C ASP A 352 5.26 -0.53 -17.81
N GLU A 353 6.25 -0.55 -16.98
CA GLU A 353 6.32 0.39 -15.86
C GLU A 353 6.06 1.83 -16.33
N GLU A 354 6.20 2.12 -17.62
CA GLU A 354 6.04 3.42 -18.26
C GLU A 354 4.57 3.82 -18.45
N SER A 355 3.64 2.89 -18.72
CA SER A 355 2.20 3.17 -18.69
C SER A 355 1.70 3.35 -17.26
N GLN A 356 2.31 2.67 -16.31
CA GLN A 356 2.10 2.90 -14.88
C GLN A 356 2.83 4.17 -14.40
N ARG A 357 4.01 4.49 -14.95
CA ARG A 357 4.75 5.74 -14.68
C ARG A 357 3.98 6.97 -15.10
N GLY A 358 3.34 6.98 -16.26
CA GLY A 358 2.65 8.17 -16.80
C GLY A 358 1.49 8.66 -15.94
N SER A 359 0.81 7.79 -15.18
CA SER A 359 -0.32 8.16 -14.33
C SER A 359 0.00 8.27 -12.83
N GLU A 360 1.18 7.84 -12.41
CA GLU A 360 1.51 7.63 -11.01
C GLU A 360 2.72 8.42 -10.51
N TYR A 361 3.49 9.05 -11.41
CA TYR A 361 4.63 9.90 -11.07
C TYR A 361 4.24 11.37 -11.17
N GLY A 362 4.71 12.13 -10.21
CA GLY A 362 4.43 13.54 -10.11
C GLY A 362 4.20 13.95 -8.65
N ARG A 363 3.71 15.13 -8.50
CA ARG A 363 3.25 15.65 -7.22
C ARG A 363 1.86 15.10 -6.95
N TYR A 364 1.62 14.62 -5.72
CA TYR A 364 0.49 13.76 -5.44
C TYR A 364 -0.04 13.97 -4.02
N LYS A 365 -1.35 13.89 -3.85
CA LYS A 365 -2.03 13.70 -2.56
C LYS A 365 -3.08 12.60 -2.72
N GLY A 366 -3.14 11.70 -1.75
CA GLY A 366 -4.15 10.66 -1.64
C GLY A 366 -4.86 10.71 -0.31
N LYS A 367 -6.15 10.34 -0.31
CA LYS A 367 -6.99 10.13 0.87
C LYS A 367 -7.81 8.87 0.66
N ALA A 368 -8.33 8.25 1.73
CA ALA A 368 -9.11 7.03 1.62
C ALA A 368 -10.23 6.93 2.64
N GLY A 369 -11.23 6.11 2.33
CA GLY A 369 -12.27 5.69 3.24
C GLY A 369 -12.71 4.26 2.94
N TYR A 370 -13.01 3.50 3.96
CA TYR A 370 -13.72 2.23 3.83
C TYR A 370 -15.23 2.47 3.89
N LEU A 371 -15.99 1.64 3.20
CA LEU A 371 -17.43 1.75 3.10
C LEU A 371 -18.07 0.39 3.42
N ARG A 372 -18.99 0.38 4.39
CA ARG A 372 -19.89 -0.75 4.71
C ARG A 372 -21.04 -0.83 3.72
N LYS A 373 -21.44 0.33 3.19
CA LYS A 373 -22.49 0.51 2.19
C LYS A 373 -22.08 1.57 1.17
N GLY A 374 -22.83 1.67 0.08
CA GLY A 374 -22.65 2.75 -0.88
C GLY A 374 -22.74 4.14 -0.25
N PHE A 375 -22.18 5.11 -0.92
CA PHE A 375 -22.30 6.52 -0.53
C PHE A 375 -23.77 6.95 -0.43
N SER A 376 -24.09 7.77 0.57
CA SER A 376 -25.37 8.48 0.64
C SER A 376 -25.59 9.38 -0.58
N THR A 377 -26.85 9.73 -0.88
CA THR A 377 -27.16 10.67 -1.98
C THR A 377 -26.40 11.99 -1.87
N ALA A 378 -26.23 12.51 -0.63
CA ALA A 378 -25.48 13.74 -0.40
C ALA A 378 -23.99 13.59 -0.73
N GLN A 379 -23.38 12.45 -0.36
CA GLN A 379 -21.99 12.14 -0.72
C GLN A 379 -21.82 11.98 -2.23
N VAL A 380 -22.74 11.26 -2.89
CA VAL A 380 -22.74 11.11 -4.36
C VAL A 380 -22.84 12.45 -5.08
N ASP A 381 -23.73 13.34 -4.61
CA ASP A 381 -23.88 14.68 -5.17
C ASP A 381 -22.59 15.50 -5.02
N THR A 382 -21.95 15.39 -3.86
CA THR A 382 -20.68 16.07 -3.59
C THR A 382 -19.57 15.55 -4.52
N VAL A 383 -19.49 14.24 -4.73
CA VAL A 383 -18.53 13.63 -5.67
C VAL A 383 -18.77 14.16 -7.09
N PHE A 384 -20.03 14.18 -7.55
CA PHE A 384 -20.39 14.71 -8.87
C PHE A 384 -19.96 16.16 -9.03
N ASP A 385 -20.33 17.03 -8.07
CA ASP A 385 -20.09 18.47 -8.15
C ASP A 385 -18.58 18.79 -8.18
N HIS A 386 -17.78 18.14 -7.32
CA HIS A 386 -16.32 18.35 -7.29
C HIS A 386 -15.61 17.81 -8.55
N LEU A 387 -16.01 16.65 -9.07
CA LEU A 387 -15.35 16.08 -10.25
C LEU A 387 -15.74 16.82 -11.54
N THR A 388 -16.99 17.27 -11.67
CA THR A 388 -17.44 18.05 -12.85
C THR A 388 -16.89 19.47 -12.88
N THR A 389 -16.38 19.97 -11.75
CA THR A 389 -15.76 21.31 -11.62
C THR A 389 -14.28 21.23 -11.22
N ALA A 390 -13.63 20.09 -11.50
CA ALA A 390 -12.21 19.89 -11.15
C ALA A 390 -11.32 20.96 -11.80
N PRO A 391 -10.38 21.58 -11.05
CA PRO A 391 -9.54 22.63 -11.58
C PRO A 391 -8.60 22.15 -12.70
N PRO A 392 -8.33 22.95 -13.72
CA PRO A 392 -7.54 22.55 -14.88
C PRO A 392 -6.05 22.30 -14.58
N MET A 393 -5.49 22.84 -13.47
CA MET A 393 -4.10 22.60 -13.08
C MET A 393 -3.87 21.16 -12.59
N LEU A 394 -4.90 20.41 -12.24
CA LEU A 394 -4.76 19.01 -11.87
C LEU A 394 -4.54 18.18 -13.14
N ASP A 395 -3.43 17.46 -13.19
CA ASP A 395 -3.20 16.45 -14.22
C ASP A 395 -4.23 15.32 -14.11
N MET A 396 -4.47 14.86 -12.87
CA MET A 396 -5.53 13.90 -12.55
C MET A 396 -6.26 14.30 -11.26
N ALA A 397 -7.58 14.32 -11.32
CA ALA A 397 -8.48 14.32 -10.19
C ALA A 397 -9.32 13.06 -10.27
N ARG A 398 -9.32 12.19 -9.25
CA ARG A 398 -9.99 10.88 -9.36
C ARG A 398 -10.53 10.37 -8.03
N VAL A 399 -11.68 9.70 -8.11
CA VAL A 399 -12.18 8.80 -7.05
C VAL A 399 -12.19 7.37 -7.60
N TRP A 400 -11.66 6.46 -6.80
CA TRP A 400 -11.66 5.04 -7.06
C TRP A 400 -12.55 4.36 -6.04
N LEU A 401 -13.53 3.57 -6.50
CA LEU A 401 -14.27 2.65 -5.64
C LEU A 401 -13.85 1.23 -5.99
N VAL A 402 -13.05 0.66 -5.13
CA VAL A 402 -12.48 -0.69 -5.31
C VAL A 402 -13.32 -1.68 -4.52
N SER A 403 -13.71 -2.78 -5.16
CA SER A 403 -14.42 -3.87 -4.51
C SER A 403 -13.62 -4.47 -3.34
N TYR A 404 -14.31 -4.70 -2.23
CA TYR A 404 -13.74 -5.23 -0.99
C TYR A 404 -14.71 -6.27 -0.39
N GLY A 405 -14.49 -6.72 0.83
CA GLY A 405 -15.36 -7.72 1.47
C GLY A 405 -15.05 -9.15 1.04
N GLY A 406 -16.07 -9.99 0.97
CA GLY A 406 -15.86 -11.43 0.74
C GLY A 406 -15.03 -12.07 1.84
N LYS A 407 -14.03 -12.88 1.49
CA LYS A 407 -13.17 -13.58 2.47
C LYS A 407 -12.37 -12.65 3.38
N VAL A 408 -12.23 -11.36 3.07
CA VAL A 408 -11.65 -10.39 4.01
C VAL A 408 -12.55 -10.24 5.25
N ASN A 409 -13.87 -10.28 5.07
CA ASN A 409 -14.85 -10.13 6.15
C ASN A 409 -15.11 -11.43 6.93
N ASP A 410 -14.51 -12.55 6.53
CA ASP A 410 -14.57 -13.84 7.23
C ASP A 410 -13.65 -13.89 8.47
N VAL A 411 -12.76 -12.91 8.62
CA VAL A 411 -11.80 -12.82 9.72
C VAL A 411 -12.32 -11.85 10.78
N ALA A 412 -12.31 -12.26 12.05
CA ALA A 412 -12.74 -11.39 13.15
C ALA A 412 -11.86 -10.14 13.26
N PRO A 413 -12.43 -8.95 13.52
CA PRO A 413 -11.69 -7.68 13.56
C PRO A 413 -10.50 -7.64 14.53
N GLU A 414 -10.52 -8.45 15.59
CA GLU A 414 -9.46 -8.53 16.61
C GLU A 414 -8.40 -9.59 16.30
N ALA A 415 -8.68 -10.50 15.35
CA ALA A 415 -7.76 -11.60 15.00
C ALA A 415 -6.46 -11.08 14.37
N THR A 416 -6.55 -9.95 13.68
CA THR A 416 -5.42 -9.21 13.09
C THR A 416 -5.47 -7.74 13.51
N ALA A 417 -4.40 -6.99 13.29
CA ALA A 417 -4.41 -5.54 13.52
C ALA A 417 -5.22 -4.79 12.43
N LEU A 418 -5.41 -5.38 11.25
CA LEU A 418 -6.35 -4.89 10.23
C LEU A 418 -7.77 -5.09 10.73
N VAL A 419 -8.46 -4.00 11.07
CA VAL A 419 -9.73 -4.01 11.79
C VAL A 419 -10.97 -3.86 10.90
N GLN A 420 -10.80 -3.46 9.63
CA GLN A 420 -11.88 -3.26 8.66
C GLN A 420 -12.28 -4.61 8.05
N ARG A 421 -13.21 -5.30 8.72
CA ARG A 421 -13.67 -6.66 8.40
C ARG A 421 -15.18 -6.76 8.09
N ASP A 422 -15.82 -5.61 7.82
CA ASP A 422 -17.25 -5.51 7.48
C ASP A 422 -17.52 -4.50 6.36
N SER A 423 -16.47 -4.09 5.64
CA SER A 423 -16.57 -3.18 4.51
C SER A 423 -16.80 -3.93 3.21
N VAL A 424 -17.49 -3.30 2.25
CA VAL A 424 -17.80 -3.86 0.92
C VAL A 424 -17.06 -3.13 -0.21
N LEU A 425 -16.65 -1.87 0.04
CA LEU A 425 -15.91 -1.03 -0.90
C LEU A 425 -14.80 -0.25 -0.18
N LYS A 426 -13.79 0.13 -0.94
CA LYS A 426 -12.78 1.12 -0.55
C LYS A 426 -12.85 2.30 -1.50
N ALA A 427 -13.02 3.49 -0.95
CA ALA A 427 -12.89 4.73 -1.69
C ALA A 427 -11.45 5.26 -1.55
N ALA A 428 -10.80 5.60 -2.66
CA ALA A 428 -9.55 6.34 -2.69
C ALA A 428 -9.74 7.61 -3.51
N TYR A 429 -9.31 8.73 -2.97
CA TYR A 429 -9.37 10.05 -3.58
C TYR A 429 -7.96 10.46 -3.94
N THR A 430 -7.72 10.85 -5.18
CA THR A 430 -6.38 11.21 -5.65
C THR A 430 -6.40 12.49 -6.46
N ALA A 431 -5.40 13.32 -6.24
CA ALA A 431 -5.06 14.43 -7.09
C ALA A 431 -3.58 14.38 -7.45
N THR A 432 -3.25 14.56 -8.73
CA THR A 432 -1.88 14.69 -9.21
C THR A 432 -1.72 16.00 -9.97
N TRP A 433 -0.52 16.55 -9.94
CA TRP A 433 -0.14 17.76 -10.66
C TRP A 433 1.38 17.75 -10.91
N LEU A 434 1.86 18.57 -11.82
CA LEU A 434 3.26 18.56 -12.22
C LEU A 434 4.05 19.74 -11.65
N ASP A 435 3.44 20.93 -11.64
CA ASP A 435 4.12 22.16 -11.23
C ASP A 435 4.10 22.32 -9.69
N PRO A 436 5.26 22.47 -9.02
CA PRO A 436 5.30 22.74 -7.59
C PRO A 436 4.60 24.03 -7.16
N ARG A 437 4.38 24.98 -8.09
CA ARG A 437 3.62 26.22 -7.80
C ARG A 437 2.13 25.94 -7.55
N ASP A 438 1.63 24.81 -8.03
CA ASP A 438 0.24 24.39 -7.85
C ASP A 438 0.01 23.55 -6.58
N ASP A 439 1.04 23.31 -5.75
CA ASP A 439 0.96 22.47 -4.55
C ASP A 439 -0.16 22.90 -3.62
N GLU A 440 -0.17 24.17 -3.21
CA GLU A 440 -1.13 24.69 -2.23
C GLU A 440 -2.56 24.56 -2.75
N ALA A 441 -2.80 24.98 -3.99
CA ALA A 441 -4.13 24.94 -4.61
C ALA A 441 -4.64 23.51 -4.82
N SER A 442 -3.75 22.60 -5.24
CA SER A 442 -4.08 21.19 -5.47
C SER A 442 -4.39 20.46 -4.17
N LEU A 443 -3.59 20.70 -3.13
CA LEU A 443 -3.80 20.14 -1.79
C LEU A 443 -5.13 20.64 -1.19
N ASP A 444 -5.39 21.94 -1.26
CA ASP A 444 -6.59 22.56 -0.73
C ASP A 444 -7.85 22.03 -1.45
N TRP A 445 -7.79 21.88 -2.78
CA TRP A 445 -8.91 21.29 -3.53
C TRP A 445 -9.25 19.88 -3.06
N LEU A 446 -8.25 18.98 -2.94
CA LEU A 446 -8.51 17.61 -2.52
C LEU A 446 -8.96 17.53 -1.05
N ARG A 447 -8.39 18.35 -0.18
CA ARG A 447 -8.79 18.47 1.23
C ARG A 447 -10.24 18.88 1.37
N ARG A 448 -10.66 19.93 0.64
CA ARG A 448 -12.07 20.37 0.63
C ARG A 448 -12.98 19.31 0.05
N PHE A 449 -12.61 18.72 -1.08
CA PHE A 449 -13.38 17.64 -1.69
C PHE A 449 -13.67 16.53 -0.70
N TYR A 450 -12.63 15.99 -0.08
CA TYR A 450 -12.76 14.90 0.91
C TYR A 450 -13.59 15.34 2.12
N ARG A 451 -13.31 16.49 2.71
CA ARG A 451 -14.08 17.05 3.81
C ARG A 451 -15.56 17.20 3.47
N ASP A 452 -15.87 17.67 2.25
CA ASP A 452 -17.25 17.89 1.82
C ASP A 452 -18.00 16.56 1.62
N VAL A 453 -17.34 15.50 1.15
CA VAL A 453 -17.91 14.14 1.08
C VAL A 453 -18.27 13.61 2.46
N TYR A 454 -17.43 13.88 3.46
CA TYR A 454 -17.64 13.43 4.85
C TYR A 454 -18.15 14.54 5.78
N ARG A 455 -18.84 15.54 5.23
CA ARG A 455 -19.34 16.70 5.98
C ARG A 455 -20.22 16.32 7.17
N GLU A 456 -21.08 15.31 7.01
CA GLU A 456 -22.00 14.84 8.04
C GLU A 456 -21.29 14.16 9.21
N THR A 457 -20.07 13.72 9.01
CA THR A 457 -19.23 13.05 10.01
C THR A 457 -17.99 13.89 10.41
N GLY A 458 -18.05 15.22 10.21
CA GLY A 458 -16.99 16.13 10.64
C GLY A 458 -15.76 16.13 9.72
N GLY A 459 -15.95 15.85 8.42
CA GLY A 459 -14.93 15.96 7.37
C GLY A 459 -14.06 14.72 7.19
N VAL A 460 -14.32 13.63 7.92
CA VAL A 460 -13.56 12.38 7.89
C VAL A 460 -14.51 11.16 7.97
N PRO A 461 -14.12 9.97 7.48
CA PRO A 461 -14.98 8.78 7.44
C PRO A 461 -15.10 8.12 8.84
N VAL A 462 -15.77 8.78 9.76
CA VAL A 462 -16.03 8.20 11.10
C VAL A 462 -16.80 6.90 10.92
N PRO A 463 -16.37 5.79 11.57
CA PRO A 463 -17.09 4.53 11.51
C PRO A 463 -18.54 4.66 11.97
N ASP A 464 -19.49 4.35 11.06
CA ASP A 464 -20.93 4.40 11.28
C ASP A 464 -21.64 3.29 10.47
N GLY A 465 -22.90 3.47 10.09
CA GLY A 465 -23.65 2.52 9.26
C GLY A 465 -23.22 2.49 7.78
N THR A 466 -22.47 3.50 7.32
CA THR A 466 -22.01 3.66 5.93
C THR A 466 -20.48 3.62 5.84
N ASN A 467 -19.81 4.39 6.65
CA ASN A 467 -18.36 4.57 6.65
C ASN A 467 -17.69 3.61 7.63
N ASP A 468 -16.40 3.27 7.38
CA ASP A 468 -15.66 2.34 8.23
C ASP A 468 -14.20 2.77 8.50
N GLY A 469 -13.96 4.07 8.56
CA GLY A 469 -12.63 4.60 8.80
C GLY A 469 -11.76 4.62 7.53
N SER A 470 -10.44 4.60 7.70
CA SER A 470 -9.47 4.74 6.62
C SER A 470 -8.43 3.61 6.60
N TYR A 471 -7.61 3.54 5.55
CA TYR A 471 -6.60 2.52 5.33
C TYR A 471 -5.21 3.05 5.63
N ILE A 472 -4.47 2.41 6.55
CA ILE A 472 -3.17 2.90 7.00
C ILE A 472 -2.08 2.90 5.91
N ASN A 473 -2.15 2.05 4.90
CA ASN A 473 -1.26 2.12 3.75
C ASN A 473 -1.60 3.27 2.77
N TYR A 474 -2.73 3.94 3.00
CA TYR A 474 -3.05 5.24 2.40
C TYR A 474 -3.01 6.30 3.51
N PRO A 475 -1.81 6.55 4.09
CA PRO A 475 -1.68 7.47 5.20
C PRO A 475 -2.09 8.89 4.78
N ASP A 476 -2.73 9.59 5.70
CA ASP A 476 -3.21 10.95 5.51
C ASP A 476 -3.05 11.74 6.80
N THR A 477 -2.06 12.62 6.85
CA THR A 477 -1.77 13.44 8.03
C THR A 477 -2.87 14.44 8.35
N ASP A 478 -3.72 14.80 7.39
CA ASP A 478 -4.85 15.71 7.61
C ASP A 478 -5.89 15.09 8.57
N LEU A 479 -5.94 13.76 8.74
CA LEU A 479 -6.82 13.11 9.72
C LEU A 479 -6.44 13.43 11.17
N ALA A 480 -5.20 13.84 11.41
CA ALA A 480 -4.71 14.28 12.72
C ALA A 480 -4.78 15.81 12.89
N ASP A 481 -5.15 16.55 11.87
CA ASP A 481 -5.23 18.01 11.86
C ASP A 481 -6.68 18.46 12.23
N PRO A 482 -6.87 19.21 13.32
CA PRO A 482 -8.19 19.69 13.77
C PRO A 482 -8.88 20.63 12.78
N ASP A 483 -8.14 21.25 11.85
CA ASP A 483 -8.73 22.10 10.80
C ASP A 483 -9.45 21.28 9.73
N TRP A 484 -9.06 20.01 9.57
CA TRP A 484 -9.65 19.08 8.60
C TRP A 484 -10.49 17.97 9.25
N ASN A 485 -10.14 17.52 10.45
CA ASN A 485 -10.90 16.54 11.23
C ASN A 485 -11.62 17.26 12.38
N THR A 486 -12.86 17.66 12.14
CA THR A 486 -13.70 18.32 13.14
C THR A 486 -14.67 17.35 13.83
N SER A 487 -14.53 16.03 13.61
CA SER A 487 -15.42 15.01 14.12
C SER A 487 -15.32 14.78 15.64
N GLY A 488 -14.21 15.18 16.25
CA GLY A 488 -13.86 14.82 17.62
C GLY A 488 -13.36 13.38 17.78
N VAL A 489 -13.34 12.58 16.71
CA VAL A 489 -12.77 11.22 16.70
C VAL A 489 -11.27 11.32 16.42
N PRO A 490 -10.40 10.76 17.27
CA PRO A 490 -8.96 10.77 17.04
C PRO A 490 -8.58 10.03 15.75
N TRP A 491 -7.54 10.50 15.03
CA TRP A 491 -7.09 9.91 13.78
C TRP A 491 -6.81 8.40 13.86
N HIS A 492 -6.26 7.95 14.98
CA HIS A 492 -5.93 6.54 15.17
C HIS A 492 -7.19 5.64 15.26
N ASP A 493 -8.32 6.15 15.70
CA ASP A 493 -9.58 5.40 15.73
C ASP A 493 -10.18 5.26 14.33
N LEU A 494 -9.84 6.16 13.39
CA LEU A 494 -10.21 6.02 11.98
C LEU A 494 -9.45 4.88 11.29
N TYR A 495 -8.24 4.54 11.76
CA TYR A 495 -7.42 3.45 11.23
C TYR A 495 -7.56 2.14 11.99
N TYR A 496 -7.58 2.20 13.33
CA TYR A 496 -7.37 1.02 14.18
C TYR A 496 -8.56 0.68 15.10
N LYS A 497 -9.54 1.58 15.24
CA LYS A 497 -10.73 1.39 16.07
C LYS A 497 -10.37 0.78 17.45
N GLN A 498 -11.07 -0.28 17.87
CA GLN A 498 -10.85 -1.00 19.13
C GLN A 498 -9.47 -1.69 19.25
N ASN A 499 -8.72 -1.83 18.14
CA ASN A 499 -7.40 -2.46 18.16
C ASN A 499 -6.28 -1.51 18.65
N TYR A 500 -6.51 -0.18 18.64
CA TYR A 500 -5.49 0.80 19.03
C TYR A 500 -4.91 0.62 20.43
N PRO A 501 -5.69 0.36 21.50
CA PRO A 501 -5.15 0.11 22.84
C PRO A 501 -4.20 -1.09 22.91
N ARG A 502 -4.43 -2.15 22.11
CA ARG A 502 -3.51 -3.30 22.01
C ARG A 502 -2.23 -2.91 21.30
N LEU A 503 -2.32 -2.17 20.19
CA LEU A 503 -1.15 -1.65 19.45
C LEU A 503 -0.26 -0.78 20.34
N ARG A 504 -0.84 0.10 21.17
CA ARG A 504 -0.09 0.91 22.14
C ARG A 504 0.71 0.07 23.14
N ARG A 505 0.13 -1.02 23.67
CA ARG A 505 0.84 -1.96 24.57
C ARG A 505 1.99 -2.68 23.87
N VAL A 506 1.78 -3.11 22.62
CA VAL A 506 2.83 -3.72 21.81
C VAL A 506 3.96 -2.72 21.55
N LYS A 507 3.62 -1.48 21.22
CA LYS A 507 4.60 -0.39 21.03
C LYS A 507 5.43 -0.17 22.30
N LYS A 508 4.79 -0.07 23.47
CA LYS A 508 5.49 0.09 24.76
C LYS A 508 6.47 -1.04 25.04
N ARG A 509 6.10 -2.27 24.69
CA ARG A 509 6.92 -3.46 24.92
C ARG A 509 8.13 -3.55 23.97
N TRP A 510 7.92 -3.26 22.67
CA TRP A 510 8.88 -3.59 21.63
C TRP A 510 9.68 -2.38 21.09
N ASP A 511 9.19 -1.17 21.36
CA ASP A 511 9.91 0.08 21.11
C ASP A 511 9.72 1.05 22.30
N PRO A 512 10.19 0.67 23.50
CA PRO A 512 9.99 1.44 24.74
C PRO A 512 10.63 2.83 24.68
N ARG A 513 11.64 3.02 23.84
CA ARG A 513 12.33 4.29 23.61
C ARG A 513 11.72 5.15 22.51
N ASN A 514 10.65 4.66 21.85
CA ASN A 514 10.00 5.31 20.71
C ASN A 514 10.99 5.73 19.61
N VAL A 515 11.88 4.80 19.24
CA VAL A 515 12.90 4.99 18.18
C VAL A 515 12.26 5.06 16.81
N PHE A 516 11.26 4.19 16.56
CA PHE A 516 10.55 4.08 15.30
C PHE A 516 9.28 4.93 15.32
N ARG A 517 9.35 6.13 14.77
CA ARG A 517 8.26 7.11 14.80
C ARG A 517 8.17 7.94 13.53
N HIS A 518 6.96 8.35 13.22
CA HIS A 518 6.58 9.29 12.15
C HIS A 518 5.26 9.98 12.55
N ALA A 519 4.77 10.93 11.77
CA ALA A 519 3.58 11.75 12.10
C ALA A 519 2.33 10.92 12.50
N LEU A 520 2.11 9.76 11.88
CA LEU A 520 0.99 8.86 12.18
C LEU A 520 1.44 7.58 12.88
N SER A 521 2.55 7.61 13.62
CA SER A 521 2.99 6.43 14.36
C SER A 521 2.16 6.17 15.61
N ILE A 522 2.00 4.88 15.91
CA ILE A 522 1.36 4.42 17.15
C ILE A 522 2.13 4.92 18.35
N GLN A 523 1.45 5.55 19.29
CA GLN A 523 2.06 6.06 20.52
C GLN A 523 2.15 4.95 21.58
N PRO A 524 3.24 4.87 22.36
CA PRO A 524 3.34 3.89 23.43
C PRO A 524 2.21 4.09 24.46
N ALA A 525 1.81 3.00 25.12
CA ALA A 525 0.93 3.09 26.28
C ALA A 525 1.63 3.84 27.43
N ASP A 526 0.87 4.48 28.27
CA ASP A 526 1.33 5.21 29.45
C ASP A 526 2.08 4.31 30.43
#